data_7511fcb992e96dae797f23b091c30f99
#
_entry.id   7511fcb992e96dae797f23b091c30f99
#
_cell.length_a   1.000
_cell.length_b   1.000
_cell.length_c   1.000
_cell.angle_alpha   90.00
_cell.angle_beta   90.00
_cell.angle_gamma   90.00
#
_symmetry.space_group_name_H-M   'P 1'
#
loop_
_entity.id
_entity.type
_entity.pdbx_description
1 polymer ?
#
loop_
_entity_poly.entity_id
_entity_poly.type
_entity_poly.pdbx_seq_one_letter_code
_entity_poly.pdbx_strand_id
1 'polypeptide(L)'
;PGVHPLIYNVSGNAASNKYGCFIFGDNPFTIIDNTDMAAGESCLVIKESFGNCFVPFLASHYKYVYVMDFRYSPYSIMSLVDAYGINDVIFCNNISMTRSTSMVNTLYNHIG
;
A
#
# COMPACT_ATOMS: atom_id res chain seq x y z
N PRO A 1 -10.75 -10.29 -6.64
CA PRO A 1 -9.34 -10.01 -6.85
C PRO A 1 -8.90 -10.44 -8.25
N GLY A 2 -8.02 -9.70 -8.84
CA GLY A 2 -7.45 -9.96 -10.15
C GLY A 2 -6.00 -9.51 -10.21
N VAL A 3 -5.31 -9.90 -11.29
CA VAL A 3 -3.95 -9.41 -11.56
C VAL A 3 -4.06 -8.14 -12.37
N HIS A 4 -3.40 -7.09 -11.90
CA HIS A 4 -3.46 -5.76 -12.48
C HIS A 4 -2.06 -5.21 -12.72
N PRO A 5 -1.84 -4.36 -13.74
CA PRO A 5 -0.58 -3.67 -13.90
C PRO A 5 -0.34 -2.69 -12.75
N LEU A 6 0.93 -2.46 -12.44
CA LEU A 6 1.35 -1.57 -11.37
C LEU A 6 0.98 -0.10 -11.65
N ILE A 7 1.02 0.28 -12.91
CA ILE A 7 0.64 1.61 -13.40
C ILE A 7 -0.33 1.45 -14.57
N TYR A 8 -1.45 2.12 -14.51
CA TYR A 8 -2.51 2.09 -15.51
C TYR A 8 -2.41 3.23 -16.51
N ASN A 9 -2.79 2.95 -17.76
CA ASN A 9 -3.07 4.01 -18.70
C ASN A 9 -4.44 4.62 -18.39
N VAL A 10 -4.44 5.85 -17.93
CA VAL A 10 -5.65 6.62 -17.58
C VAL A 10 -5.84 7.84 -18.46
N SER A 11 -5.28 7.83 -19.66
CA SER A 11 -5.37 8.98 -20.59
C SER A 11 -6.82 9.37 -20.92
N GLY A 12 -7.72 8.39 -20.96
CA GLY A 12 -9.16 8.60 -21.20
C GLY A 12 -9.97 9.00 -19.96
N ASN A 13 -9.38 9.03 -18.78
CA ASN A 13 -10.11 9.33 -17.55
C ASN A 13 -10.20 10.84 -17.32
N ALA A 14 -11.24 11.26 -16.54
CA ALA A 14 -11.32 12.63 -16.03
C ALA A 14 -10.06 12.98 -15.21
N ALA A 15 -9.67 14.25 -15.20
CA ALA A 15 -8.45 14.71 -14.50
C ALA A 15 -8.44 14.31 -13.01
N SER A 16 -9.58 14.37 -12.35
CA SER A 16 -9.76 13.98 -10.93
C SER A 16 -9.45 12.50 -10.66
N ASN A 17 -9.53 11.65 -11.69
CA ASN A 17 -9.36 10.19 -11.55
C ASN A 17 -8.00 9.69 -12.06
N LYS A 18 -7.14 10.59 -12.54
CA LYS A 18 -5.85 10.20 -13.12
C LYS A 18 -4.87 9.65 -12.09
N TYR A 19 -4.96 10.08 -10.84
CA TYR A 19 -4.12 9.55 -9.76
C TYR A 19 -4.37 8.06 -9.48
N GLY A 20 -5.55 7.53 -9.80
CA GLY A 20 -5.86 6.10 -9.73
C GLY A 20 -5.05 5.23 -10.68
N CYS A 21 -4.14 5.82 -11.50
CA CYS A 21 -3.21 5.05 -12.33
C CYS A 21 -2.22 4.21 -11.50
N PHE A 22 -1.93 4.63 -10.27
CA PHE A 22 -0.99 3.94 -9.40
C PHE A 22 -1.68 2.80 -8.64
N ILE A 23 -1.09 1.62 -8.68
CA ILE A 23 -1.45 0.41 -7.92
C ILE A 23 -2.96 0.06 -7.90
N PHE A 24 -3.68 0.42 -8.95
CA PHE A 24 -5.13 0.21 -9.02
C PHE A 24 -5.94 0.98 -7.97
N GLY A 25 -5.42 2.12 -7.50
CA GLY A 25 -6.12 3.02 -6.58
C GLY A 25 -6.07 2.59 -5.11
N ASP A 26 -7.07 3.02 -4.36
CA ASP A 26 -7.17 2.79 -2.91
C ASP A 26 -7.87 1.47 -2.60
N ASN A 27 -7.09 0.41 -2.49
CA ASN A 27 -7.59 -0.90 -2.09
C ASN A 27 -7.27 -1.18 -0.61
N PRO A 28 -8.13 -1.92 0.11
CA PRO A 28 -7.88 -2.27 1.51
C PRO A 28 -6.55 -2.99 1.71
N PHE A 29 -6.22 -3.88 0.78
CA PHE A 29 -4.98 -4.66 0.80
C PHE A 29 -4.58 -5.04 -0.62
N THR A 30 -3.30 -4.87 -0.95
CA THR A 30 -2.73 -5.20 -2.26
C THR A 30 -1.43 -5.98 -2.07
N ILE A 31 -1.19 -6.97 -2.91
CA ILE A 31 0.06 -7.73 -2.97
C ILE A 31 0.72 -7.47 -4.32
N ILE A 32 1.96 -7.01 -4.28
CA ILE A 32 2.81 -6.87 -5.46
C ILE A 32 3.89 -7.93 -5.41
N ASP A 33 3.93 -8.79 -6.41
CA ASP A 33 4.95 -9.83 -6.57
C ASP A 33 5.95 -9.40 -7.66
N ASN A 34 7.21 -9.27 -7.28
CA ASN A 34 8.29 -9.05 -8.24
C ASN A 34 8.67 -10.39 -8.87
N THR A 35 8.17 -10.65 -10.07
CA THR A 35 8.40 -11.92 -10.80
C THR A 35 9.83 -12.06 -11.31
N ASP A 36 10.61 -10.98 -11.34
CA ASP A 36 12.04 -11.04 -11.72
C ASP A 36 12.93 -11.57 -10.60
N MET A 37 12.39 -11.65 -9.39
CA MET A 37 13.09 -12.21 -8.22
C MET A 37 12.49 -13.58 -7.85
N ALA A 38 13.34 -14.59 -7.75
CA ALA A 38 12.92 -15.93 -7.28
C ALA A 38 12.66 -15.94 -5.76
N ALA A 39 13.42 -15.16 -5.00
CA ALA A 39 13.32 -15.00 -3.56
C ALA A 39 13.83 -13.61 -3.15
N GLY A 40 13.50 -13.17 -1.95
CA GLY A 40 13.96 -11.90 -1.41
C GLY A 40 13.13 -11.45 -0.22
N GLU A 41 13.48 -10.30 0.31
CA GLU A 41 12.79 -9.68 1.43
C GLU A 41 11.44 -9.12 1.00
N SER A 42 10.60 -8.84 1.98
CA SER A 42 9.28 -8.26 1.80
C SER A 42 9.10 -7.03 2.68
N CYS A 43 8.26 -6.11 2.22
CA CYS A 43 7.84 -4.98 3.04
C CYS A 43 6.31 -4.83 3.07
N LEU A 44 5.83 -4.24 4.14
CA LEU A 44 4.44 -3.80 4.29
C LEU A 44 4.40 -2.27 4.30
N VAL A 45 3.70 -1.70 3.35
CA VAL A 45 3.48 -0.25 3.27
C VAL A 45 2.12 0.07 3.86
N ILE A 46 2.12 0.86 4.92
CA ILE A 46 0.91 1.41 5.55
C ILE A 46 0.71 2.81 5.01
N LYS A 47 -0.38 3.05 4.30
CA LYS A 47 -0.56 4.29 3.56
C LYS A 47 -2.00 4.79 3.56
N GLU A 48 -2.19 6.03 3.17
CA GLU A 48 -3.41 6.58 2.60
C GLU A 48 -3.18 6.88 1.11
N SER A 49 -4.11 7.53 0.40
CA SER A 49 -4.04 7.68 -1.06
C SER A 49 -2.75 8.32 -1.59
N PHE A 50 -2.12 9.22 -0.85
CA PHE A 50 -0.85 9.85 -1.27
C PHE A 50 0.32 8.87 -1.36
N GLY A 51 0.25 7.72 -0.68
CA GLY A 51 1.24 6.66 -0.78
C GLY A 51 1.20 5.87 -2.08
N ASN A 52 0.12 5.94 -2.84
CA ASN A 52 -0.06 5.13 -4.05
C ASN A 52 1.04 5.36 -5.10
N CYS A 53 1.50 6.60 -5.28
CA CYS A 53 2.56 6.91 -6.24
C CYS A 53 3.96 6.49 -5.78
N PHE A 54 4.16 6.28 -4.49
CA PHE A 54 5.45 5.83 -3.93
C PHE A 54 5.65 4.32 -4.07
N VAL A 55 4.60 3.54 -3.91
CA VAL A 55 4.65 2.07 -3.88
C VAL A 55 5.33 1.45 -5.11
N PRO A 56 5.10 1.91 -6.36
CA PRO A 56 5.76 1.33 -7.53
C PRO A 56 7.29 1.37 -7.47
N PHE A 57 7.88 2.36 -6.80
CA PHE A 57 9.34 2.46 -6.64
C PHE A 57 9.92 1.40 -5.71
N LEU A 58 9.12 0.83 -4.81
CA LEU A 58 9.53 -0.25 -3.93
C LEU A 58 9.54 -1.62 -4.63
N ALA A 59 8.74 -1.78 -5.67
CA ALA A 59 8.52 -3.07 -6.32
C ALA A 59 9.80 -3.69 -6.89
N SER A 60 10.82 -2.89 -7.24
CA SER A 60 12.11 -3.39 -7.74
C SER A 60 13.08 -3.78 -6.63
N HIS A 61 12.80 -3.43 -5.37
CA HIS A 61 13.70 -3.64 -4.22
C HIS A 61 13.29 -4.82 -3.33
N TYR A 62 12.05 -5.28 -3.45
CA TYR A 62 11.50 -6.36 -2.63
C TYR A 62 10.92 -7.47 -3.49
N LYS A 63 10.98 -8.71 -3.01
CA LYS A 63 10.26 -9.82 -3.64
C LYS A 63 8.75 -9.60 -3.55
N TYR A 64 8.26 -9.22 -2.37
CA TYR A 64 6.86 -8.86 -2.17
C TYR A 64 6.74 -7.48 -1.54
N VAL A 65 5.85 -6.67 -2.08
CA VAL A 65 5.38 -5.43 -1.46
C VAL A 65 3.91 -5.62 -1.12
N TYR A 66 3.64 -5.69 0.17
CA TYR A 66 2.28 -5.70 0.71
C TYR A 66 1.86 -4.25 0.97
N VAL A 67 0.67 -3.88 0.55
CA VAL A 67 0.18 -2.50 0.70
C VAL A 67 -1.13 -2.54 1.45
N MET A 68 -1.19 -1.81 2.55
CA MET A 68 -2.38 -1.68 3.39
C MET A 68 -2.86 -0.23 3.40
N ASP A 69 -4.07 -0.01 2.94
CA ASP A 69 -4.76 1.25 3.21
C ASP A 69 -5.53 1.12 4.52
N PHE A 70 -4.98 1.70 5.58
CA PHE A 70 -5.51 1.54 6.94
C PHE A 70 -6.92 2.12 7.13
N ARG A 71 -7.37 2.97 6.19
CA ARG A 71 -8.73 3.53 6.24
C ARG A 71 -9.81 2.49 5.90
N TYR A 72 -9.43 1.48 5.11
CA TYR A 72 -10.37 0.50 4.54
C TYR A 72 -10.02 -0.95 4.90
N SER A 73 -8.82 -1.20 5.39
CA SER A 73 -8.36 -2.55 5.71
C SER A 73 -9.03 -3.10 6.97
N PRO A 74 -9.47 -4.36 6.98
CA PRO A 74 -9.95 -5.03 8.17
C PRO A 74 -8.82 -5.68 9.00
N TYR A 75 -7.57 -5.64 8.52
CA TYR A 75 -6.45 -6.36 9.13
C TYR A 75 -5.69 -5.51 10.13
N SER A 76 -5.06 -6.15 11.12
CA SER A 76 -4.05 -5.50 11.95
C SER A 76 -2.67 -5.62 11.30
N ILE A 77 -1.81 -4.63 11.55
CA ILE A 77 -0.44 -4.59 11.03
C ILE A 77 0.34 -5.82 11.53
N MET A 78 0.26 -6.12 12.82
CA MET A 78 1.00 -7.24 13.40
C MET A 78 0.52 -8.58 12.86
N SER A 79 -0.79 -8.74 12.61
CA SER A 79 -1.30 -9.97 12.00
C SER A 79 -0.78 -10.20 10.58
N LEU A 80 -0.60 -9.12 9.80
CA LEU A 80 -0.01 -9.21 8.46
C LEU A 80 1.49 -9.53 8.53
N VAL A 81 2.21 -8.87 9.44
CA VAL A 81 3.65 -9.13 9.65
C VAL A 81 3.89 -10.60 9.98
N ASP A 82 3.12 -11.15 10.91
CA ASP A 82 3.26 -12.55 11.32
C ASP A 82 2.82 -13.53 10.22
N ALA A 83 1.70 -13.25 9.56
CA ALA A 83 1.15 -14.16 8.54
C ALA A 83 2.03 -14.28 7.30
N TYR A 84 2.67 -13.19 6.88
CA TYR A 84 3.49 -13.14 5.66
C TYR A 84 5.00 -13.14 5.91
N GLY A 85 5.45 -13.14 7.16
CA GLY A 85 6.87 -13.08 7.51
C GLY A 85 7.54 -11.81 6.99
N ILE A 86 6.91 -10.66 7.18
CA ILE A 86 7.33 -9.38 6.62
C ILE A 86 8.59 -8.87 7.31
N ASN A 87 9.59 -8.43 6.53
CA ASN A 87 10.88 -7.96 7.04
C ASN A 87 10.83 -6.49 7.45
N ASP A 88 10.21 -5.63 6.63
CA ASP A 88 10.18 -4.19 6.84
C ASP A 88 8.75 -3.64 6.87
N VAL A 89 8.47 -2.69 7.74
CA VAL A 89 7.20 -1.95 7.78
C VAL A 89 7.46 -0.48 7.51
N ILE A 90 6.81 0.05 6.50
CA ILE A 90 6.98 1.43 6.03
C ILE A 90 5.66 2.19 6.21
N PHE A 91 5.69 3.27 6.98
CA PHE A 91 4.56 4.21 7.08
C PHE A 91 4.76 5.34 6.08
N CYS A 92 3.87 5.43 5.11
CA CYS A 92 3.93 6.43 4.03
C CYS A 92 2.62 7.21 3.97
N ASN A 93 2.53 8.26 4.75
CA ASN A 93 1.31 9.06 4.90
C ASN A 93 1.57 10.54 4.68
N ASN A 94 0.55 11.25 4.21
CA ASN A 94 0.61 12.70 4.10
C ASN A 94 0.72 13.33 5.49
N ILE A 95 1.56 14.35 5.63
CA ILE A 95 1.76 15.04 6.90
C ILE A 95 0.46 15.63 7.47
N SER A 96 -0.48 16.01 6.63
CA SER A 96 -1.79 16.50 7.06
C SER A 96 -2.59 15.48 7.89
N MET A 97 -2.30 14.18 7.71
CA MET A 97 -2.90 13.11 8.51
C MET A 97 -2.63 13.30 10.01
N THR A 98 -1.45 13.79 10.37
CA THR A 98 -1.07 14.00 11.78
C THR A 98 -1.91 15.04 12.51
N ARG A 99 -2.61 15.90 11.76
CA ARG A 99 -3.53 16.89 12.30
C ARG A 99 -4.95 16.36 12.50
N SER A 100 -5.24 15.15 12.02
CA SER A 100 -6.54 14.52 12.16
C SER A 100 -6.50 13.46 13.26
N THR A 101 -7.06 13.79 14.43
CA THR A 101 -7.18 12.85 15.54
C THR A 101 -7.90 11.55 15.14
N SER A 102 -8.92 11.66 14.30
CA SER A 102 -9.66 10.50 13.78
C SER A 102 -8.74 9.59 12.96
N MET A 103 -7.94 10.13 12.04
CA MET A 103 -7.03 9.36 11.20
C MET A 103 -5.92 8.71 12.03
N VAL A 104 -5.35 9.45 12.99
CA VAL A 104 -4.32 8.92 13.89
C VAL A 104 -4.88 7.77 14.74
N ASN A 105 -6.07 7.92 15.29
CA ASN A 105 -6.72 6.86 16.07
C ASN A 105 -7.05 5.63 15.21
N THR A 106 -7.52 5.85 13.97
CA THR A 106 -7.76 4.74 13.03
C THR A 106 -6.48 3.95 12.79
N LEU A 107 -5.38 4.63 12.48
CA LEU A 107 -4.09 3.98 12.29
C LEU A 107 -3.63 3.24 13.56
N TYR A 108 -3.73 3.89 14.71
CA TYR A 108 -3.35 3.28 16.00
C TYR A 108 -4.10 1.99 16.28
N ASN A 109 -5.40 1.95 16.00
CA ASN A 109 -6.22 0.76 16.20
C ASN A 109 -5.85 -0.41 15.28
N HIS A 110 -5.09 -0.16 14.21
CA HIS A 110 -4.61 -1.20 13.31
C HIS A 110 -3.24 -1.77 13.70
N ILE A 111 -2.55 -1.22 14.69
CA ILE A 111 -1.19 -1.70 15.05
C ILE A 111 -1.23 -3.14 15.56
N GLY A 112 -2.09 -3.42 16.44
CA GLY A 112 -2.24 -4.73 17.06
C GLY A 112 -3.67 -5.06 17.35
#